data_c62be779c78a3455d8df3385a90c9761
#
_entry.id   c62be779c78a3455d8df3385a90c9761
#
_cell.length_a   1.000
_cell.length_b   1.000
_cell.length_c   1.000
_cell.angle_alpha   90.00
_cell.angle_beta   90.00
_cell.angle_gamma   90.00
#
_symmetry.space_group_name_H-M   'P 1'
#
loop_
_entity.id
_entity.type
_entity.pdbx_description
1 polymer ?
#
loop_
_entity_poly.entity_id
_entity_poly.type
_entity_poly.pdbx_seq_one_letter_code
_entity_poly.pdbx_strand_id
1 'polypeptide(L)'
;LIFTASLSSIFIAIANSKQKFFVPSLTPIILNLCYLFVFLVVFRFFHDTLERVKVLSFGIVCGGFLQLVVQALYIKKLNLAPKINFHWKHPAIKKILTLMLPAVVGGGFYQISLLVDIFLANYIQNQNPGLGAVVSLDYSQRLIQLPTGIIGVALATTTLPGLLASLEEDRKESIPGELADTLCFA
;
A
#
# COMPACT_ATOMS: atom_id res chain seq x y z
N LEU A 1 9.04 7.80 -7.39
CA LEU A 1 8.37 6.97 -6.36
C LEU A 1 7.47 5.89 -6.96
N ILE A 2 6.50 6.23 -7.84
CA ILE A 2 5.57 5.25 -8.42
C ILE A 2 6.33 4.10 -9.09
N PHE A 3 7.33 4.40 -9.91
CA PHE A 3 8.14 3.38 -10.57
C PHE A 3 8.89 2.47 -9.58
N THR A 4 9.53 3.05 -8.56
CA THR A 4 10.24 2.27 -7.53
C THR A 4 9.27 1.43 -6.70
N ALA A 5 8.11 1.96 -6.34
CA ALA A 5 7.08 1.24 -5.60
C ALA A 5 6.50 0.07 -6.42
N SER A 6 6.21 0.28 -7.71
CA SER A 6 5.70 -0.77 -8.60
C SER A 6 6.70 -1.91 -8.77
N LEU A 7 7.98 -1.59 -8.95
CA LEU A 7 9.02 -2.61 -9.07
C LEU A 7 9.27 -3.34 -7.75
N SER A 8 9.22 -2.61 -6.62
CA SER A 8 9.27 -3.20 -5.28
C SER A 8 8.12 -4.18 -5.02
N SER A 9 6.90 -3.85 -5.46
CA SER A 9 5.73 -4.73 -5.27
C SER A 9 5.89 -6.07 -5.99
N ILE A 10 6.55 -6.10 -7.16
CA ILE A 10 6.87 -7.33 -7.87
C ILE A 10 7.85 -8.19 -7.05
N PHE A 11 8.90 -7.59 -6.50
CA PHE A 11 9.85 -8.33 -5.65
C PHE A 11 9.20 -8.85 -4.37
N ILE A 12 8.32 -8.07 -3.75
CA ILE A 12 7.51 -8.50 -2.60
C ILE A 12 6.65 -9.72 -2.98
N ALA A 13 5.95 -9.67 -4.11
CA ALA A 13 5.11 -10.76 -4.57
C ALA A 13 5.92 -12.05 -4.82
N ILE A 14 7.11 -11.95 -5.43
CA ILE A 14 8.02 -13.08 -5.64
C ILE A 14 8.49 -13.68 -4.31
N ALA A 15 8.88 -12.87 -3.33
CA ALA A 15 9.29 -13.34 -2.02
C ALA A 15 8.15 -14.03 -1.28
N ASN A 16 6.96 -13.41 -1.28
CA ASN A 16 5.75 -13.94 -0.63
C ASN A 16 5.30 -15.27 -1.24
N SER A 17 5.41 -15.45 -2.56
CA SER A 17 5.09 -16.72 -3.22
C SER A 17 5.99 -17.89 -2.77
N LYS A 18 7.15 -17.58 -2.19
CA LYS A 18 8.08 -18.55 -1.59
C LYS A 18 8.01 -18.56 -0.06
N GLN A 19 6.96 -18.00 0.52
CA GLN A 19 6.75 -17.89 1.98
C GLN A 19 7.91 -17.18 2.72
N LYS A 20 8.60 -16.25 2.04
CA LYS A 20 9.68 -15.43 2.60
C LYS A 20 9.18 -14.04 2.91
N PHE A 21 8.50 -13.87 4.05
CA PHE A 21 7.81 -12.64 4.42
C PHE A 21 8.67 -11.62 5.16
N PHE A 22 9.79 -12.02 5.77
CA PHE A 22 10.55 -11.17 6.67
C PHE A 22 11.06 -9.88 6.01
N VAL A 23 11.85 -9.98 4.93
CA VAL A 23 12.40 -8.79 4.26
C VAL A 23 11.33 -7.94 3.57
N PRO A 24 10.32 -8.51 2.88
CA PRO A 24 9.18 -7.74 2.42
C PRO A 24 8.50 -6.91 3.50
N SER A 25 8.30 -7.47 4.69
CA SER A 25 7.67 -6.76 5.82
C SER A 25 8.52 -5.63 6.40
N LEU A 26 9.85 -5.67 6.25
CA LEU A 26 10.74 -4.59 6.65
C LEU A 26 10.76 -3.39 5.69
N THR A 27 10.22 -3.55 4.50
CA THR A 27 10.24 -2.54 3.44
C THR A 27 9.68 -1.18 3.88
N PRO A 28 8.48 -1.09 4.51
CA PRO A 28 7.94 0.18 4.97
C PRO A 28 8.82 0.83 6.05
N ILE A 29 9.48 0.02 6.88
CA ILE A 29 10.36 0.51 7.95
C ILE A 29 11.57 1.23 7.34
N ILE A 30 12.17 0.68 6.28
CA ILE A 30 13.31 1.29 5.58
C ILE A 30 12.93 2.67 5.06
N LEU A 31 11.79 2.78 4.39
CA LEU A 31 11.31 4.04 3.85
C LEU A 31 11.06 5.06 4.96
N ASN A 32 10.40 4.66 6.04
CA ASN A 32 10.07 5.52 7.16
C ASN A 32 11.34 5.99 7.91
N LEU A 33 12.33 5.12 8.08
CA LEU A 33 13.62 5.50 8.67
C LEU A 33 14.38 6.50 7.79
N CYS A 34 14.40 6.30 6.48
CA CYS A 34 14.98 7.27 5.55
C CYS A 34 14.27 8.61 5.64
N TYR A 35 12.93 8.60 5.69
CA TYR A 35 12.13 9.81 5.81
C TYR A 35 12.43 10.55 7.13
N LEU A 36 12.45 9.82 8.25
CA LEU A 36 12.76 10.38 9.57
C LEU A 36 14.17 10.97 9.61
N PHE A 37 15.15 10.26 9.06
CA PHE A 37 16.53 10.75 8.99
C PHE A 37 16.63 12.04 8.18
N VAL A 38 16.05 12.09 6.98
CA VAL A 38 16.06 13.28 6.13
C VAL A 38 15.33 14.43 6.82
N PHE A 39 14.21 14.16 7.48
CA PHE A 39 13.45 15.15 8.24
C PHE A 39 14.31 15.80 9.34
N LEU A 40 15.01 14.99 10.15
CA LEU A 40 15.90 15.49 11.21
C LEU A 40 17.05 16.33 10.64
N VAL A 41 17.67 15.89 9.55
CA VAL A 41 18.75 16.62 8.86
C VAL A 41 18.24 17.96 8.32
N VAL A 42 17.09 17.94 7.65
CA VAL A 42 16.47 19.15 7.06
C VAL A 42 16.18 20.21 8.12
N PHE A 43 15.58 19.80 9.25
CA PHE A 43 15.29 20.75 10.33
C PHE A 43 16.54 21.29 11.01
N ARG A 44 17.64 20.54 11.01
CA ARG A 44 18.92 20.95 11.65
C ARG A 44 19.73 21.95 10.80
N PHE A 45 19.71 21.78 9.47
CA PHE A 45 20.65 22.48 8.58
C PHE A 45 19.99 23.49 7.64
N PHE A 46 18.71 23.34 7.34
CA PHE A 46 18.00 24.20 6.40
C PHE A 46 16.97 25.09 7.11
N HIS A 47 17.00 26.39 6.81
CA HIS A 47 16.09 27.37 7.43
C HIS A 47 15.00 27.84 6.46
N ASP A 48 15.29 27.85 5.16
CA ASP A 48 14.32 28.24 4.15
C ASP A 48 13.31 27.13 3.86
N THR A 49 12.03 27.49 3.82
CA THR A 49 10.91 26.54 3.61
C THR A 49 11.00 25.85 2.26
N LEU A 50 11.40 26.55 1.20
CA LEU A 50 11.50 26.00 -0.13
C LEU A 50 12.62 24.95 -0.24
N GLU A 51 13.76 25.22 0.37
CA GLU A 51 14.88 24.26 0.45
C GLU A 51 14.52 23.02 1.26
N ARG A 52 13.81 23.20 2.39
CA ARG A 52 13.31 22.10 3.20
C ARG A 52 12.43 21.14 2.39
N VAL A 53 11.48 21.68 1.62
CA VAL A 53 10.57 20.88 0.79
C VAL A 53 11.35 20.14 -0.31
N LYS A 54 12.31 20.77 -0.96
CA LYS A 54 13.16 20.14 -2.00
C LYS A 54 13.97 18.98 -1.42
N VAL A 55 14.64 19.19 -0.30
CA VAL A 55 15.49 18.16 0.32
C VAL A 55 14.66 17.00 0.86
N LEU A 56 13.49 17.27 1.47
CA LEU A 56 12.56 16.23 1.89
C LEU A 56 12.08 15.40 0.69
N SER A 57 11.69 16.04 -0.40
CA SER A 57 11.23 15.38 -1.62
C SER A 57 12.30 14.48 -2.21
N PHE A 58 13.55 14.97 -2.28
CA PHE A 58 14.69 14.19 -2.75
C PHE A 58 14.98 13.00 -1.81
N GLY A 59 14.92 13.21 -0.50
CA GLY A 59 15.12 12.17 0.49
C GLY A 59 14.11 11.03 0.39
N ILE A 60 12.83 11.35 0.13
CA ILE A 60 11.79 10.34 -0.09
C ILE A 60 12.08 9.51 -1.36
N VAL A 61 12.56 10.14 -2.43
CA VAL A 61 12.93 9.43 -3.67
C VAL A 61 14.12 8.51 -3.42
N CYS A 62 15.16 8.99 -2.71
CA CYS A 62 16.31 8.17 -2.32
C CYS A 62 15.89 7.00 -1.42
N GLY A 63 14.99 7.21 -0.46
CA GLY A 63 14.45 6.16 0.39
C GLY A 63 13.72 5.07 -0.40
N GLY A 64 12.88 5.47 -1.37
CA GLY A 64 12.22 4.54 -2.28
C GLY A 64 13.20 3.75 -3.17
N PHE A 65 14.29 4.38 -3.59
CA PHE A 65 15.34 3.69 -4.33
C PHE A 65 16.14 2.71 -3.45
N LEU A 66 16.51 3.13 -2.24
CA LEU A 66 17.18 2.26 -1.27
C LEU A 66 16.34 1.02 -0.94
N GLN A 67 15.04 1.21 -0.71
CA GLN A 67 14.08 0.13 -0.52
C GLN A 67 14.10 -0.88 -1.67
N LEU A 68 14.07 -0.39 -2.91
CA LEU A 68 14.12 -1.21 -4.11
C LEU A 68 15.45 -2.00 -4.20
N VAL A 69 16.57 -1.37 -3.90
CA VAL A 69 17.89 -2.01 -3.90
C VAL A 69 17.94 -3.15 -2.88
N VAL A 70 17.47 -2.91 -1.65
CA VAL A 70 17.44 -3.95 -0.59
C VAL A 70 16.63 -5.16 -1.04
N GLN A 71 15.45 -4.94 -1.64
CA GLN A 71 14.63 -6.03 -2.14
C GLN A 71 15.25 -6.77 -3.31
N ALA A 72 15.83 -6.05 -4.27
CA ALA A 72 16.51 -6.66 -5.41
C ALA A 72 17.69 -7.55 -4.97
N LEU A 73 18.49 -7.06 -4.02
CA LEU A 73 19.59 -7.84 -3.44
C LEU A 73 19.08 -9.08 -2.70
N TYR A 74 17.96 -8.95 -1.98
CA TYR A 74 17.34 -10.08 -1.29
C TYR A 74 16.86 -11.15 -2.25
N ILE A 75 16.13 -10.77 -3.31
CA ILE A 75 15.64 -11.68 -4.36
C ILE A 75 16.83 -12.36 -5.08
N LYS A 76 17.89 -11.60 -5.36
CA LYS A 76 19.12 -12.17 -5.94
C LYS A 76 19.78 -13.20 -5.01
N LYS A 77 19.87 -12.90 -3.70
CA LYS A 77 20.40 -13.83 -2.70
C LYS A 77 19.61 -15.13 -2.61
N LEU A 78 18.30 -15.08 -2.84
CA LEU A 78 17.43 -16.24 -2.86
C LEU A 78 17.48 -17.02 -4.19
N ASN A 79 18.27 -16.60 -5.18
CA ASN A 79 18.30 -17.12 -6.54
C ASN A 79 16.92 -17.10 -7.24
N LEU A 80 16.07 -16.14 -6.86
CA LEU A 80 14.72 -15.93 -7.39
C LEU A 80 14.65 -14.75 -8.35
N ALA A 81 15.78 -14.29 -8.88
CA ALA A 81 15.81 -13.16 -9.80
C ALA A 81 14.90 -13.43 -11.02
N PRO A 82 13.88 -12.58 -11.27
CA PRO A 82 12.99 -12.80 -12.39
C PRO A 82 13.75 -12.65 -13.71
N LYS A 83 13.56 -13.60 -14.60
CA LYS A 83 14.02 -13.44 -15.99
C LYS A 83 13.02 -12.56 -16.71
N ILE A 84 13.48 -11.44 -17.24
CA ILE A 84 12.63 -10.54 -18.03
C ILE A 84 12.28 -11.25 -19.33
N ASN A 85 11.02 -11.62 -19.47
CA ASN A 85 10.53 -12.30 -20.67
C ASN A 85 9.20 -11.63 -21.09
N PHE A 86 9.20 -10.98 -22.24
CA PHE A 86 8.05 -10.24 -22.74
C PHE A 86 7.12 -11.14 -23.57
N HIS A 87 6.39 -12.02 -22.92
CA HIS A 87 5.35 -12.83 -23.58
C HIS A 87 3.95 -12.26 -23.29
N TRP A 88 3.59 -11.18 -23.97
CA TRP A 88 2.31 -10.49 -23.79
C TRP A 88 1.07 -11.35 -24.06
N LYS A 89 1.21 -12.39 -24.87
CA LYS A 89 0.11 -13.30 -25.23
C LYS A 89 -0.04 -14.49 -24.29
N HIS A 90 0.71 -14.54 -23.18
CA HIS A 90 0.61 -15.66 -22.24
C HIS A 90 -0.79 -15.68 -21.59
N PRO A 91 -1.47 -16.86 -21.54
CA PRO A 91 -2.85 -16.95 -21.01
C PRO A 91 -2.97 -16.50 -19.55
N ALA A 92 -1.91 -16.62 -18.76
CA ALA A 92 -1.86 -16.12 -17.39
C ALA A 92 -2.07 -14.60 -17.30
N ILE A 93 -1.63 -13.81 -18.30
CA ILE A 93 -1.82 -12.36 -18.31
C ILE A 93 -3.32 -12.03 -18.37
N LYS A 94 -4.05 -12.69 -19.26
CA LYS A 94 -5.50 -12.51 -19.37
C LYS A 94 -6.21 -12.86 -18.05
N LYS A 95 -5.83 -13.98 -17.42
CA LYS A 95 -6.40 -14.41 -16.15
C LYS A 95 -6.13 -13.37 -15.03
N ILE A 96 -4.89 -12.88 -14.94
CA ILE A 96 -4.52 -11.83 -13.96
C ILE A 96 -5.33 -10.57 -14.19
N LEU A 97 -5.41 -10.07 -15.42
CA LEU A 97 -6.19 -8.86 -15.75
C LEU A 97 -7.66 -9.00 -15.40
N THR A 98 -8.26 -10.16 -15.70
CA THR A 98 -9.68 -10.42 -15.36
C THR A 98 -9.92 -10.43 -13.84
N LEU A 99 -8.98 -11.00 -13.07
CA LEU A 99 -9.07 -11.02 -11.60
C LEU A 99 -8.78 -9.65 -10.97
N MET A 100 -7.91 -8.84 -11.59
CA MET A 100 -7.59 -7.50 -11.11
C MET A 100 -8.70 -6.48 -11.40
N LEU A 101 -9.48 -6.67 -12.47
CA LEU A 101 -10.47 -5.68 -12.92
C LEU A 101 -11.46 -5.28 -11.82
N PRO A 102 -12.12 -6.20 -11.09
CA PRO A 102 -13.03 -5.85 -10.01
C PRO A 102 -12.34 -5.09 -8.88
N ALA A 103 -11.12 -5.48 -8.52
CA ALA A 103 -10.33 -4.83 -7.47
C ALA A 103 -9.91 -3.39 -7.88
N VAL A 104 -9.54 -3.19 -9.15
CA VAL A 104 -9.20 -1.87 -9.69
C VAL A 104 -10.42 -0.96 -9.71
N VAL A 105 -11.58 -1.48 -10.11
CA VAL A 105 -12.85 -0.71 -10.12
C VAL A 105 -13.23 -0.32 -8.69
N GLY A 106 -13.22 -1.28 -7.74
CA GLY A 106 -13.52 -1.00 -6.34
C GLY A 106 -12.57 0.02 -5.69
N GLY A 107 -11.25 -0.15 -5.89
CA GLY A 107 -10.25 0.80 -5.43
C GLY A 107 -10.34 2.16 -6.11
N GLY A 108 -10.77 2.18 -7.39
CA GLY A 108 -11.00 3.41 -8.14
C GLY A 108 -12.11 4.27 -7.55
N PHE A 109 -13.22 3.69 -7.12
CA PHE A 109 -14.31 4.42 -6.45
C PHE A 109 -13.82 5.08 -5.15
N TYR A 110 -13.04 4.37 -4.33
CA TYR A 110 -12.43 4.94 -3.14
C TYR A 110 -11.53 6.14 -3.48
N GLN A 111 -10.72 6.02 -4.53
CA GLN A 111 -9.82 7.09 -4.96
C GLN A 111 -10.58 8.33 -5.47
N ILE A 112 -11.69 8.12 -6.17
CA ILE A 112 -12.57 9.22 -6.61
C ILE A 112 -13.19 9.93 -5.40
N SER A 113 -13.67 9.18 -4.40
CA SER A 113 -14.18 9.77 -3.15
C SER A 113 -13.14 10.67 -2.49
N LEU A 114 -11.90 10.19 -2.35
CA LEU A 114 -10.81 11.00 -1.79
C LEU A 114 -10.54 12.28 -2.59
N LEU A 115 -10.62 12.23 -3.92
CA LEU A 115 -10.44 13.42 -4.75
C LEU A 115 -11.57 14.44 -4.53
N VAL A 116 -12.82 13.98 -4.41
CA VAL A 116 -13.97 14.83 -4.11
C VAL A 116 -13.81 15.47 -2.72
N ASP A 117 -13.42 14.70 -1.72
CA ASP A 117 -13.21 15.20 -0.36
C ASP A 117 -12.13 16.27 -0.32
N ILE A 118 -10.99 16.06 -0.98
CA ILE A 118 -9.91 17.03 -1.07
C ILE A 118 -10.36 18.29 -1.82
N PHE A 119 -11.13 18.14 -2.90
CA PHE A 119 -11.66 19.26 -3.67
C PHE A 119 -12.59 20.12 -2.81
N LEU A 120 -13.52 19.50 -2.08
CA LEU A 120 -14.44 20.19 -1.16
C LEU A 120 -13.68 20.87 -0.01
N ALA A 121 -12.71 20.19 0.58
CA ALA A 121 -11.90 20.77 1.65
C ALA A 121 -11.10 21.99 1.17
N ASN A 122 -10.52 21.95 -0.02
CA ASN A 122 -9.84 23.09 -0.63
C ASN A 122 -10.80 24.24 -0.92
N TYR A 123 -12.01 23.93 -1.40
CA TYR A 123 -13.02 24.97 -1.65
C TYR A 123 -13.41 25.71 -0.35
N ILE A 124 -13.64 24.97 0.73
CA ILE A 124 -13.95 25.52 2.06
C ILE A 124 -12.75 26.33 2.59
N GLN A 125 -11.55 25.83 2.46
CA GLN A 125 -10.34 26.50 2.91
C GLN A 125 -10.09 27.83 2.20
N ASN A 126 -10.37 27.89 0.90
CA ASN A 126 -10.25 29.13 0.12
C ASN A 126 -11.26 30.21 0.55
N GLN A 127 -12.44 29.80 1.00
CA GLN A 127 -13.43 30.76 1.54
C GLN A 127 -13.15 31.19 2.98
N ASN A 128 -12.45 30.37 3.74
CA ASN A 128 -12.11 30.61 5.14
C ASN A 128 -10.62 30.39 5.38
N PRO A 129 -9.74 31.31 4.97
CA PRO A 129 -8.31 31.22 5.19
C PRO A 129 -8.00 31.08 6.69
N GLY A 130 -7.32 29.99 7.08
CA GLY A 130 -6.98 29.70 8.48
C GLY A 130 -7.73 28.53 9.10
N LEU A 131 -8.80 28.03 8.47
CA LEU A 131 -9.56 26.89 8.98
C LEU A 131 -8.75 25.56 8.92
N GLY A 132 -7.74 25.46 8.04
CA GLY A 132 -6.92 24.26 7.89
C GLY A 132 -7.73 23.03 7.45
N ALA A 133 -8.80 23.24 6.66
CA ALA A 133 -9.77 22.18 6.31
C ALA A 133 -9.12 20.95 5.66
N VAL A 134 -8.15 21.14 4.76
CA VAL A 134 -7.42 20.05 4.10
C VAL A 134 -6.59 19.24 5.12
N VAL A 135 -5.92 19.94 6.03
CA VAL A 135 -5.10 19.29 7.08
C VAL A 135 -5.99 18.54 8.06
N SER A 136 -7.11 19.13 8.48
CA SER A 136 -8.08 18.48 9.36
C SER A 136 -8.69 17.24 8.74
N LEU A 137 -8.98 17.28 7.44
CA LEU A 137 -9.47 16.10 6.69
C LEU A 137 -8.42 14.98 6.66
N ASP A 138 -7.16 15.30 6.35
CA ASP A 138 -6.07 14.32 6.31
C ASP A 138 -5.86 13.63 7.67
N TYR A 139 -5.84 14.41 8.77
CA TYR A 139 -5.74 13.84 10.12
C TYR A 139 -6.95 12.99 10.50
N SER A 140 -8.16 13.42 10.15
CA SER A 140 -9.38 12.64 10.42
C SER A 140 -9.35 11.29 9.69
N GLN A 141 -8.94 11.27 8.43
CA GLN A 141 -8.79 10.03 7.66
C GLN A 141 -7.74 9.10 8.27
N ARG A 142 -6.60 9.62 8.74
CA ARG A 142 -5.58 8.82 9.43
C ARG A 142 -6.09 8.20 10.72
N LEU A 143 -6.87 8.93 11.50
CA LEU A 143 -7.48 8.41 12.74
C LEU A 143 -8.47 7.30 12.45
N ILE A 144 -9.27 7.41 11.39
CA ILE A 144 -10.21 6.36 10.97
C ILE A 144 -9.46 5.14 10.41
N GLN A 145 -8.35 5.35 9.72
CA GLN A 145 -7.55 4.26 9.16
C GLN A 145 -6.92 3.36 10.24
N LEU A 146 -6.61 3.88 11.42
CA LEU A 146 -6.01 3.10 12.51
C LEU A 146 -6.91 1.94 12.96
N PRO A 147 -8.15 2.16 13.45
CA PRO A 147 -9.02 1.06 13.85
C PRO A 147 -9.41 0.18 12.65
N THR A 148 -9.73 0.80 11.51
CA THR A 148 -10.12 0.07 10.29
C THR A 148 -9.00 -0.83 9.77
N GLY A 149 -7.75 -0.37 9.81
CA GLY A 149 -6.58 -1.16 9.43
C GLY A 149 -6.36 -2.35 10.36
N ILE A 150 -6.44 -2.14 11.67
CA ILE A 150 -6.23 -3.20 12.67
C ILE A 150 -7.34 -4.27 12.55
N ILE A 151 -8.60 -3.85 12.59
CA ILE A 151 -9.76 -4.75 12.52
C ILE A 151 -9.81 -5.43 11.14
N GLY A 152 -9.68 -4.68 10.06
CA GLY A 152 -9.75 -5.22 8.70
C GLY A 152 -8.65 -6.24 8.41
N VAL A 153 -7.41 -5.99 8.84
CA VAL A 153 -6.31 -6.95 8.68
C VAL A 153 -6.52 -8.18 9.57
N ALA A 154 -6.99 -8.01 10.81
CA ALA A 154 -7.28 -9.12 11.69
C ALA A 154 -8.36 -10.04 11.11
N LEU A 155 -9.47 -9.48 10.63
CA LEU A 155 -10.54 -10.22 9.98
C LEU A 155 -10.07 -10.91 8.69
N ALA A 156 -9.35 -10.21 7.83
CA ALA A 156 -8.83 -10.79 6.59
C ALA A 156 -7.88 -11.97 6.84
N THR A 157 -7.02 -11.87 7.86
CA THR A 157 -6.06 -12.94 8.18
C THR A 157 -6.70 -14.16 8.82
N THR A 158 -7.80 -13.99 9.55
CA THR A 158 -8.50 -15.10 10.20
C THR A 158 -9.54 -15.79 9.31
N THR A 159 -10.28 -15.02 8.50
CA THR A 159 -11.35 -15.55 7.63
C THR A 159 -10.86 -16.10 6.30
N LEU A 160 -9.83 -15.49 5.71
CA LEU A 160 -9.38 -15.90 4.37
C LEU A 160 -8.93 -17.38 4.31
N PRO A 161 -8.16 -17.92 5.29
CA PRO A 161 -7.81 -19.34 5.30
C PRO A 161 -9.03 -20.26 5.43
N GLY A 162 -10.01 -19.91 6.24
CA GLY A 162 -11.25 -20.68 6.39
C GLY A 162 -12.07 -20.72 5.09
N LEU A 163 -12.23 -19.56 4.45
CA LEU A 163 -12.89 -19.47 3.14
C LEU A 163 -12.21 -20.28 2.05
N LEU A 164 -10.88 -20.25 2.01
CA LEU A 164 -10.11 -21.04 1.05
C LEU A 164 -10.25 -22.55 1.31
N ALA A 165 -10.22 -22.98 2.58
CA ALA A 165 -10.42 -24.39 2.95
C ALA A 165 -11.83 -24.87 2.57
N SER A 166 -12.86 -24.07 2.83
CA SER A 166 -14.25 -24.43 2.47
C SER A 166 -14.47 -24.49 0.94
N LEU A 167 -13.75 -23.68 0.16
CA LEU A 167 -13.76 -23.74 -1.29
C LEU A 167 -13.06 -25.01 -1.83
N GLU A 168 -11.96 -25.43 -1.20
CA GLU A 168 -11.23 -26.66 -1.58
C GLU A 168 -12.03 -27.92 -1.24
N GLU A 169 -12.80 -27.92 -0.16
CA GLU A 169 -13.66 -29.04 0.26
C GLU A 169 -14.99 -29.12 -0.51
N ASP A 170 -15.20 -28.25 -1.50
CA ASP A 170 -16.49 -28.13 -2.27
C ASP A 170 -17.72 -27.85 -1.39
N ARG A 171 -17.51 -27.35 -0.18
CA ARG A 171 -18.57 -26.94 0.78
C ARG A 171 -19.08 -25.54 0.49
N LYS A 172 -19.65 -25.31 -0.69
CA LYS A 172 -20.22 -24.01 -1.06
C LYS A 172 -21.33 -23.51 -0.12
N GLU A 173 -21.97 -24.40 0.59
CA GLU A 173 -23.08 -24.06 1.50
C GLU A 173 -22.62 -23.42 2.83
N SER A 174 -21.37 -23.64 3.24
CA SER A 174 -20.83 -23.07 4.51
C SER A 174 -20.30 -21.65 4.36
N ILE A 175 -19.97 -21.21 3.16
CA ILE A 175 -19.38 -19.89 2.91
C ILE A 175 -20.28 -18.72 3.34
N PRO A 176 -21.59 -18.70 3.07
CA PRO A 176 -22.45 -17.62 3.52
C PRO A 176 -22.54 -17.49 5.05
N GLY A 177 -22.50 -18.62 5.77
CA GLY A 177 -22.51 -18.63 7.23
C GLY A 177 -21.25 -18.05 7.84
N GLU A 178 -20.07 -18.48 7.37
CA GLU A 178 -18.79 -17.97 7.86
C GLU A 178 -18.60 -16.46 7.59
N LEU A 179 -19.08 -15.98 6.45
CA LEU A 179 -19.07 -14.55 6.13
C LEU A 179 -20.03 -13.76 7.04
N ALA A 180 -21.23 -14.29 7.30
CA ALA A 180 -22.20 -13.65 8.16
C ALA A 180 -21.68 -13.57 9.61
N ASP A 181 -21.11 -14.64 10.14
CA ASP A 181 -20.51 -14.67 11.47
C ASP A 181 -19.37 -13.67 11.60
N THR A 182 -18.51 -13.58 10.60
CA THR A 182 -17.39 -12.63 10.61
C THR A 182 -17.86 -11.17 10.59
N LEU A 183 -18.91 -10.88 9.84
CA LEU A 183 -19.49 -9.53 9.76
C LEU A 183 -20.28 -9.15 11.03
N CYS A 184 -20.82 -10.12 11.76
CA CYS A 184 -21.52 -9.86 13.02
C CYS A 184 -20.56 -9.53 14.17
N PHE A 185 -19.29 -9.94 14.08
CA PHE A 185 -18.26 -9.62 15.08
C PHE A 185 -17.46 -8.34 14.77
N ALA A 186 -17.65 -7.68 13.63
CA ALA A 186 -16.99 -6.44 13.20
C ALA A 186 -17.85 -5.21 13.49
#